data_493768920aebe4c034eb57afb8229fff
#
_entry.id   493768920aebe4c034eb57afb8229fff
#
_cell.length_a   1.000
_cell.length_b   1.000
_cell.length_c   1.000
_cell.angle_alpha   90.00
_cell.angle_beta   90.00
_cell.angle_gamma   90.00
#
_symmetry.space_group_name_H-M   'P 1'
#
loop_
_entity.id
_entity.type
_entity.pdbx_description
1 polymer ?
#
loop_
_entity_poly.entity_id
_entity_poly.type
_entity_poly.pdbx_seq_one_letter_code
_entity_poly.pdbx_strand_id
1 'polypeptide(L)'
;FIDPQKKDIEIAKELGADIVEIHTGSFANNFNKNGEIHNDEFDHLNNVSIFAHEIGLEVHAGHGLTFETARVISRINVLKELNIGHFIIGEAVFEGLDCVIKKFRAILNNERS
;
A
#
# COMPACT_ATOMS: atom_id res chain seq x y z
N PHE A 1 11.85 -1.50 1.06
CA PHE A 1 11.09 -0.35 1.56
C PHE A 1 11.68 0.93 0.99
N ILE A 2 10.94 1.61 0.13
CA ILE A 2 11.43 2.79 -0.58
C ILE A 2 10.34 3.87 -0.68
N ASP A 3 10.78 5.12 -0.86
CA ASP A 3 9.87 6.22 -1.17
C ASP A 3 9.30 6.04 -2.58
N PRO A 4 8.06 6.53 -2.84
CA PRO A 4 7.42 6.35 -4.14
C PRO A 4 7.99 7.28 -5.22
N GLN A 5 9.24 7.05 -5.59
CA GLN A 5 9.96 7.82 -6.60
C GLN A 5 10.53 6.88 -7.64
N LYS A 6 10.33 7.18 -8.92
CA LYS A 6 10.84 6.36 -10.02
C LYS A 6 12.35 6.16 -9.94
N LYS A 7 13.08 7.21 -9.56
CA LYS A 7 14.54 7.14 -9.42
C LYS A 7 14.96 6.11 -8.38
N ASP A 8 14.29 6.07 -7.23
CA ASP A 8 14.61 5.12 -6.17
C ASP A 8 14.29 3.69 -6.60
N ILE A 9 13.24 3.50 -7.38
CA ILE A 9 12.86 2.20 -7.93
C ILE A 9 13.89 1.72 -8.94
N GLU A 10 14.39 2.59 -9.81
CA GLU A 10 15.44 2.26 -10.76
C GLU A 10 16.72 1.83 -10.05
N ILE A 11 17.10 2.54 -8.99
CA ILE A 11 18.29 2.22 -8.19
C ILE A 11 18.11 0.85 -7.53
N ALA A 12 16.94 0.59 -6.96
CA ALA A 12 16.65 -0.71 -6.34
C ALA A 12 16.81 -1.86 -7.36
N LYS A 13 16.31 -1.66 -8.58
CA LYS A 13 16.46 -2.66 -9.65
C LYS A 13 17.91 -2.87 -10.02
N GLU A 14 18.69 -1.80 -10.15
CA GLU A 14 20.12 -1.88 -10.46
C GLU A 14 20.90 -2.62 -9.38
N LEU A 15 20.49 -2.49 -8.11
CA LEU A 15 21.13 -3.15 -6.99
C LEU A 15 20.71 -4.63 -6.84
N GLY A 16 19.84 -5.13 -7.72
CA GLY A 16 19.44 -6.53 -7.74
C GLY A 16 18.20 -6.87 -6.93
N ALA A 17 17.40 -5.89 -6.56
CA ALA A 17 16.14 -6.15 -5.86
C ALA A 17 15.16 -6.88 -6.78
N ASP A 18 14.40 -7.82 -6.21
CA ASP A 18 13.32 -8.51 -6.90
C ASP A 18 11.96 -7.96 -6.49
N ILE A 19 11.89 -7.41 -5.29
CA ILE A 19 10.67 -6.91 -4.66
C ILE A 19 10.94 -5.50 -4.12
N VAL A 20 9.99 -4.59 -4.29
CA VAL A 20 10.04 -3.28 -3.65
C VAL A 20 8.76 -3.06 -2.85
N GLU A 21 8.89 -2.48 -1.68
CA GLU A 21 7.76 -2.03 -0.89
C GLU A 21 7.70 -0.50 -0.96
N ILE A 22 6.62 0.01 -1.53
CA ILE A 22 6.41 1.44 -1.69
C ILE A 22 5.81 2.01 -0.41
N HIS A 23 6.43 3.08 0.10
CA HIS A 23 6.00 3.73 1.33
C HIS A 23 4.72 4.54 1.09
N THR A 24 3.64 4.20 1.81
CA THR A 24 2.34 4.85 1.67
C THR A 24 2.00 5.79 2.82
N GLY A 25 2.98 6.14 3.66
CA GLY A 25 2.75 6.96 4.85
C GLY A 25 2.21 8.36 4.55
N SER A 26 2.76 9.02 3.54
CA SER A 26 2.28 10.36 3.16
C SER A 26 0.83 10.33 2.68
N PHE A 27 0.48 9.37 1.83
CA PHE A 27 -0.88 9.18 1.37
C PHE A 27 -1.84 8.93 2.53
N ALA A 28 -1.46 8.03 3.44
CA ALA A 28 -2.29 7.65 4.59
C ALA A 28 -2.48 8.83 5.55
N ASN A 29 -1.42 9.60 5.81
CA ASN A 29 -1.51 10.79 6.66
C ASN A 29 -2.46 11.84 6.09
N ASN A 30 -2.36 12.12 4.80
CA ASN A 30 -3.22 13.11 4.16
C ASN A 30 -4.68 12.65 4.14
N PHE A 31 -4.92 11.38 3.91
CA PHE A 31 -6.25 10.79 3.98
C PHE A 31 -6.85 10.93 5.38
N ASN A 32 -6.10 10.54 6.41
CA ASN A 32 -6.57 10.57 7.79
C ASN A 32 -6.85 12.00 8.27
N LYS A 33 -6.07 12.96 7.80
CA LYS A 33 -6.19 14.37 8.17
C LYS A 33 -7.43 15.03 7.59
N ASN A 34 -7.74 14.71 6.33
CA ASN A 34 -8.79 15.38 5.56
C ASN A 34 -10.01 14.51 5.29
N GLY A 35 -9.92 13.21 5.54
CA GLY A 35 -10.99 12.26 5.27
C GLY A 35 -11.31 12.05 3.80
N GLU A 36 -10.43 12.54 2.91
CA GLU A 36 -10.66 12.51 1.47
C GLU A 36 -9.49 11.85 0.74
N ILE A 37 -9.79 11.26 -0.42
CA ILE A 37 -8.77 10.71 -1.31
C ILE A 37 -8.14 11.87 -2.07
N HIS A 38 -6.81 12.01 -1.94
CA HIS A 38 -6.05 12.94 -2.75
C HIS A 38 -5.72 12.24 -4.08
N ASN A 39 -6.46 12.56 -5.12
CA ASN A 39 -6.33 11.92 -6.43
C ASN A 39 -4.92 12.02 -6.98
N ASP A 40 -4.25 13.15 -6.80
CA ASP A 40 -2.89 13.35 -7.28
C ASP A 40 -1.90 12.38 -6.61
N GLU A 41 -2.02 12.18 -5.32
CA GLU A 41 -1.16 11.22 -4.59
C GLU A 41 -1.48 9.79 -4.98
N PHE A 42 -2.75 9.45 -5.12
CA PHE A 42 -3.16 8.12 -5.56
C PHE A 42 -2.63 7.84 -6.96
N ASP A 43 -2.80 8.78 -7.89
CA ASP A 43 -2.31 8.64 -9.26
C ASP A 43 -0.79 8.48 -9.30
N HIS A 44 -0.09 9.23 -8.45
CA HIS A 44 1.37 9.10 -8.33
C HIS A 44 1.76 7.71 -7.86
N LEU A 45 1.13 7.20 -6.80
CA LEU A 45 1.39 5.85 -6.29
C LEU A 45 1.07 4.79 -7.34
N ASN A 46 -0.04 4.94 -8.05
CA ASN A 46 -0.42 4.03 -9.10
C ASN A 46 0.61 4.02 -10.24
N ASN A 47 1.03 5.20 -10.70
CA ASN A 47 2.01 5.33 -11.77
C ASN A 47 3.37 4.75 -11.40
N VAL A 48 3.83 5.01 -10.18
CA VAL A 48 5.09 4.49 -9.67
C VAL A 48 5.03 2.97 -9.54
N SER A 49 3.91 2.45 -9.06
CA SER A 49 3.70 1.00 -8.93
C SER A 49 3.71 0.30 -10.28
N ILE A 50 3.04 0.87 -11.28
CA ILE A 50 3.03 0.34 -12.64
C ILE A 50 4.45 0.37 -13.23
N PHE A 51 5.16 1.46 -13.04
CA PHE A 51 6.54 1.59 -13.50
C PHE A 51 7.44 0.48 -12.91
N ALA A 52 7.35 0.26 -11.60
CA ALA A 52 8.11 -0.79 -10.94
C ALA A 52 7.76 -2.18 -11.51
N HIS A 53 6.49 -2.44 -11.73
CA HIS A 53 6.03 -3.69 -12.33
C HIS A 53 6.58 -3.88 -13.75
N GLU A 54 6.58 -2.83 -14.55
CA GLU A 54 7.04 -2.87 -15.93
C GLU A 54 8.53 -3.18 -16.04
N ILE A 55 9.33 -2.74 -15.10
CA ILE A 55 10.78 -3.05 -15.11
C ILE A 55 11.11 -4.38 -14.42
N GLY A 56 10.10 -5.15 -14.06
CA GLY A 56 10.27 -6.52 -13.59
C GLY A 56 10.34 -6.70 -12.09
N LEU A 57 9.90 -5.73 -11.30
CA LEU A 57 9.85 -5.84 -9.84
C LEU A 57 8.46 -6.31 -9.38
N GLU A 58 8.43 -7.12 -8.32
CA GLU A 58 7.20 -7.38 -7.59
C GLU A 58 6.95 -6.18 -6.67
N VAL A 59 5.73 -5.65 -6.65
CA VAL A 59 5.41 -4.42 -5.94
C VAL A 59 4.54 -4.70 -4.72
N HIS A 60 5.03 -4.29 -3.56
CA HIS A 60 4.29 -4.29 -2.31
C HIS A 60 4.11 -2.84 -1.87
N ALA A 61 3.17 -2.60 -0.97
CA ALA A 61 2.97 -1.29 -0.39
C ALA A 61 2.72 -1.41 1.11
N GLY A 62 3.09 -0.40 1.86
CA GLY A 62 2.91 -0.43 3.29
C GLY A 62 3.22 0.88 3.98
N HIS A 63 2.95 0.90 5.25
CA HIS A 63 3.10 1.97 6.21
C HIS A 63 1.88 2.88 6.31
N GLY A 64 1.34 2.97 7.50
CA GLY A 64 0.25 3.88 7.85
C GLY A 64 -1.12 3.47 7.38
N LEU A 65 -1.27 2.30 6.78
CA LEU A 65 -2.56 1.87 6.21
C LEU A 65 -3.57 1.47 7.29
N THR A 66 -4.81 1.92 7.10
CA THR A 66 -5.98 1.57 7.89
C THR A 66 -6.94 0.77 7.00
N PHE A 67 -8.13 0.44 7.51
CA PHE A 67 -9.15 -0.22 6.69
C PHE A 67 -9.49 0.61 5.43
N GLU A 68 -9.69 1.91 5.61
CA GLU A 68 -10.11 2.78 4.50
C GLU A 68 -9.00 3.01 3.49
N THR A 69 -7.80 3.32 3.95
CA THR A 69 -6.68 3.57 3.05
C THR A 69 -6.23 2.29 2.34
N ALA A 70 -6.30 1.15 3.01
CA ALA A 70 -6.02 -0.14 2.38
C ALA A 70 -7.02 -0.43 1.26
N ARG A 71 -8.30 -0.08 1.45
CA ARG A 71 -9.32 -0.24 0.41
C ARG A 71 -8.95 0.54 -0.83
N VAL A 72 -8.55 1.79 -0.68
CA VAL A 72 -8.19 2.66 -1.80
C VAL A 72 -6.92 2.14 -2.50
N ILE A 73 -5.88 1.85 -1.73
CA ILE A 73 -4.60 1.38 -2.27
C ILE A 73 -4.75 0.04 -2.99
N SER A 74 -5.66 -0.82 -2.53
CA SER A 74 -5.88 -2.13 -3.16
C SER A 74 -6.43 -2.04 -4.59
N ARG A 75 -6.87 -0.86 -5.01
CA ARG A 75 -7.28 -0.62 -6.40
C ARG A 75 -6.10 -0.58 -7.37
N ILE A 76 -4.88 -0.46 -6.86
CA ILE A 76 -3.67 -0.55 -7.67
C ILE A 76 -3.43 -2.01 -7.98
N ASN A 77 -3.79 -2.44 -9.19
CA ASN A 77 -3.84 -3.86 -9.57
C ASN A 77 -2.51 -4.59 -9.53
N VAL A 78 -1.41 -3.89 -9.72
CA VAL A 78 -0.07 -4.51 -9.75
C VAL A 78 0.47 -4.84 -8.36
N LEU A 79 -0.13 -4.33 -7.29
CA LEU A 79 0.29 -4.63 -5.94
C LEU A 79 0.01 -6.10 -5.59
N LYS A 80 1.00 -6.78 -5.04
CA LYS A 80 0.91 -8.19 -4.64
C LYS A 80 0.65 -8.36 -3.16
N GLU A 81 1.09 -7.40 -2.34
CA GLU A 81 1.01 -7.51 -0.89
C GLU A 81 0.91 -6.13 -0.24
N LEU A 82 0.13 -6.05 0.83
CA LEU A 82 0.07 -4.88 1.69
C LEU A 82 0.64 -5.25 3.06
N ASN A 83 1.53 -4.40 3.58
CA ASN A 83 2.13 -4.60 4.89
C ASN A 83 1.47 -3.66 5.90
N ILE A 84 0.58 -4.20 6.71
CA ILE A 84 -0.28 -3.44 7.62
C ILE A 84 -0.09 -4.00 9.04
N GLY A 85 0.95 -3.55 9.73
CA GLY A 85 1.26 -4.07 11.06
C GLY A 85 0.70 -3.22 12.19
N HIS A 86 1.02 -1.94 12.19
CA HIS A 86 0.71 -1.04 13.30
C HIS A 86 -0.80 -0.92 13.55
N PHE A 87 -1.58 -0.69 12.51
CA PHE A 87 -3.04 -0.57 12.62
C PHE A 87 -3.68 -1.88 13.09
N ILE A 88 -3.21 -3.02 12.56
CA ILE A 88 -3.74 -4.33 12.93
C ILE A 88 -3.53 -4.58 14.44
N ILE A 89 -2.36 -4.28 14.95
CA ILE A 89 -2.07 -4.47 16.38
C ILE A 89 -2.97 -3.56 17.23
N GLY A 90 -3.12 -2.29 16.85
CA GLY A 90 -3.98 -1.36 17.57
C GLY A 90 -5.44 -1.79 17.59
N GLU A 91 -5.98 -2.21 16.47
CA GLU A 91 -7.36 -2.67 16.37
C GLU A 91 -7.57 -4.01 17.09
N ALA A 92 -6.57 -4.88 17.11
CA ALA A 92 -6.66 -6.18 17.76
C ALA A 92 -6.85 -6.09 19.27
N VAL A 93 -6.44 -4.99 19.90
CA VAL A 93 -6.69 -4.73 21.32
C VAL A 93 -8.19 -4.63 21.60
N PHE A 94 -8.96 -4.10 20.66
CA PHE A 94 -10.39 -3.89 20.82
C PHE A 94 -11.23 -5.02 20.21
N GLU A 95 -10.86 -5.51 19.04
CA GLU A 95 -11.70 -6.43 18.27
C GLU A 95 -11.15 -7.86 18.19
N GLY A 96 -9.89 -8.06 18.57
CA GLY A 96 -9.20 -9.34 18.39
C GLY A 96 -8.54 -9.44 17.01
N LEU A 97 -7.37 -10.06 16.98
CA LEU A 97 -6.54 -10.16 15.78
C LEU A 97 -7.25 -10.88 14.64
N ASP A 98 -7.90 -11.98 14.93
CA ASP A 98 -8.61 -12.78 13.94
C ASP A 98 -9.69 -11.97 13.21
N CYS A 99 -10.48 -11.21 13.97
CA CYS A 99 -11.54 -10.35 13.45
C CYS A 99 -10.97 -9.26 12.53
N VAL A 100 -9.89 -8.60 12.95
CA VAL A 100 -9.25 -7.53 12.17
C VAL A 100 -8.69 -8.07 10.85
N ILE A 101 -8.02 -9.21 10.89
CA ILE A 101 -7.48 -9.85 9.68
C ILE A 101 -8.59 -10.23 8.72
N LYS A 102 -9.70 -10.77 9.21
CA LYS A 102 -10.85 -11.11 8.37
C LYS A 102 -11.44 -9.87 7.70
N LYS A 103 -11.52 -8.74 8.40
CA LYS A 103 -11.99 -7.49 7.82
C LYS A 103 -11.09 -7.01 6.67
N PHE A 104 -9.77 -7.05 6.85
CA PHE A 104 -8.85 -6.69 5.78
C PHE A 104 -8.97 -7.60 4.57
N ARG A 105 -9.08 -8.91 4.78
CA ARG A 105 -9.26 -9.87 3.69
C ARG A 105 -10.52 -9.60 2.91
N ALA A 106 -11.63 -9.31 3.58
CA ALA A 106 -12.90 -8.99 2.93
C ALA A 106 -12.79 -7.71 2.09
N ILE A 107 -12.14 -6.68 2.62
CA ILE A 107 -11.92 -5.41 1.91
C ILE A 107 -11.09 -5.64 0.65
N LEU A 108 -9.98 -6.36 0.76
CA LEU A 108 -9.09 -6.61 -0.37
C LEU A 108 -9.77 -7.46 -1.44
N ASN A 109 -10.51 -8.47 -1.05
CA ASN A 109 -11.23 -9.32 -1.98
C ASN A 109 -12.32 -8.56 -2.74
N ASN A 110 -13.07 -7.70 -2.04
CA ASN A 110 -14.15 -6.90 -2.66
C ASN A 110 -13.59 -5.91 -3.69
N GLU A 111 -12.48 -5.26 -3.40
CA GLU A 111 -11.90 -4.28 -4.32
C GLU A 111 -11.24 -4.91 -5.54
N ARG A 112 -10.86 -6.18 -5.45
CA ARG A 112 -10.11 -6.87 -6.52
C ARG A 112 -10.91 -7.94 -7.27
N SER A 113 -12.11 -8.20 -6.83
CA SER A 113 -12.96 -9.23 -7.49
C SER A 113 -13.69 -8.70 -8.71
#